data_65672434656224e1d761b36342e1469d
#
_entry.id   65672434656224e1d761b36342e1469d
#
_cell.length_a   1.000
_cell.length_b   1.000
_cell.length_c   1.000
_cell.angle_alpha   90.00
_cell.angle_beta   90.00
_cell.angle_gamma   90.00
#
_symmetry.space_group_name_H-M   'P 1'
#
loop_
_entity.id
_entity.type
_entity.pdbx_description
1 polymer ?
#
loop_
_entity_poly.entity_id
_entity_poly.type
_entity_poly.pdbx_seq_one_letter_code
_entity_poly.pdbx_strand_id
1 'polypeptide(L)'
;GIGHLLRRRVQLLSGGERQRVAIARALLMTPDLILMDEPLAALDWNRKQEILPWLERLRDELSVPMLYVTHSADEMARLADQVICFENGRIVAEGPLEEVLLERWPGQGEQGSSVVLSGVVTERSEMWCTAVVTAGETAFEVPDAGRNVGEAARLRILARDVSVALSEPRDTSIRNVLPAVVIGMRGVEGESHVMLTLEAGGCRILSRITRRSADELGIAVGTRLYAQVKAAAII
;
A
#
# COMPACT_ATOMS: atom_id res chain seq x y z
N GLY A 1 -23.26 5.31 0.04
CA GLY A 1 -24.66 5.64 -0.08
C GLY A 1 -24.94 6.96 -0.79
N ILE A 2 -25.64 6.89 -1.96
CA ILE A 2 -26.05 8.06 -2.74
C ILE A 2 -27.57 8.33 -2.66
N GLY A 3 -28.32 7.61 -1.79
CA GLY A 3 -29.79 7.73 -1.71
C GLY A 3 -30.28 9.16 -1.45
N HIS A 4 -29.54 9.95 -0.66
CA HIS A 4 -29.86 11.35 -0.38
C HIS A 4 -29.69 12.28 -1.61
N LEU A 5 -29.03 11.83 -2.67
CA LEU A 5 -28.78 12.59 -3.90
C LEU A 5 -29.87 12.39 -4.97
N LEU A 6 -30.74 11.38 -4.84
CA LEU A 6 -31.70 10.98 -5.88
C LEU A 6 -32.62 12.12 -6.35
N ARG A 7 -32.89 13.11 -5.48
CA ARG A 7 -33.74 14.26 -5.81
C ARG A 7 -32.95 15.53 -6.15
N ARG A 8 -31.61 15.48 -6.12
CA ARG A 8 -30.74 16.62 -6.40
C ARG A 8 -30.47 16.73 -7.91
N ARG A 9 -30.44 17.96 -8.41
CA ARG A 9 -30.02 18.21 -9.80
C ARG A 9 -28.52 17.93 -9.95
N VAL A 10 -28.13 17.29 -11.05
CA VAL A 10 -26.73 16.87 -11.31
C VAL A 10 -25.75 18.05 -11.26
N GLN A 11 -26.18 19.24 -11.70
CA GLN A 11 -25.33 20.45 -11.68
C GLN A 11 -24.99 20.93 -10.25
N LEU A 12 -25.76 20.52 -9.25
CA LEU A 12 -25.56 20.90 -7.84
C LEU A 12 -24.75 19.85 -7.05
N LEU A 13 -24.28 18.80 -7.70
CA LEU A 13 -23.47 17.77 -7.10
C LEU A 13 -22.00 18.22 -6.99
N SER A 14 -21.36 17.93 -5.87
CA SER A 14 -19.91 18.06 -5.73
C SER A 14 -19.18 17.11 -6.70
N GLY A 15 -17.88 17.29 -6.90
CA GLY A 15 -17.08 16.39 -7.75
C GLY A 15 -17.17 14.94 -7.29
N GLY A 16 -16.99 14.67 -5.98
CA GLY A 16 -17.09 13.33 -5.41
C GLY A 16 -18.50 12.74 -5.47
N GLU A 17 -19.56 13.56 -5.30
CA GLU A 17 -20.94 13.10 -5.47
C GLU A 17 -21.22 12.72 -6.92
N ARG A 18 -20.75 13.49 -7.89
CA ARG A 18 -20.87 13.18 -9.32
C ARG A 18 -20.15 11.86 -9.65
N GLN A 19 -18.95 11.65 -9.11
CA GLN A 19 -18.20 10.42 -9.31
C GLN A 19 -18.95 9.20 -8.77
N ARG A 20 -19.45 9.26 -7.53
CA ARG A 20 -20.25 8.17 -6.95
C ARG A 20 -21.51 7.88 -7.77
N VAL A 21 -22.19 8.91 -8.28
CA VAL A 21 -23.35 8.74 -9.16
C VAL A 21 -22.98 8.11 -10.49
N ALA A 22 -21.84 8.50 -11.08
CA ALA A 22 -21.35 7.90 -12.34
C ALA A 22 -21.04 6.41 -12.19
N ILE A 23 -20.34 6.03 -11.11
CA ILE A 23 -20.03 4.63 -10.80
C ILE A 23 -21.33 3.84 -10.52
N ALA A 24 -22.24 4.38 -9.71
CA ALA A 24 -23.53 3.73 -9.44
C ALA A 24 -24.35 3.50 -10.73
N ARG A 25 -24.33 4.47 -11.65
CA ARG A 25 -24.96 4.33 -12.96
C ARG A 25 -24.34 3.18 -13.79
N ALA A 26 -23.02 3.06 -13.81
CA ALA A 26 -22.32 1.98 -14.49
C ALA A 26 -22.69 0.60 -13.90
N LEU A 27 -22.75 0.51 -12.57
CA LEU A 27 -23.12 -0.72 -11.86
C LEU A 27 -24.57 -1.16 -12.11
N LEU A 28 -25.50 -0.21 -12.21
CA LEU A 28 -26.91 -0.51 -12.50
C LEU A 28 -27.14 -1.12 -13.88
N MET A 29 -26.15 -1.04 -14.77
CA MET A 29 -26.17 -1.71 -16.08
C MET A 29 -25.80 -3.19 -16.01
N THR A 30 -25.52 -3.72 -14.80
CA THR A 30 -25.07 -5.11 -14.59
C THR A 30 -23.93 -5.52 -15.54
N PRO A 31 -22.81 -4.80 -15.51
CA PRO A 31 -21.71 -5.02 -16.44
C PRO A 31 -20.94 -6.30 -16.11
N ASP A 32 -20.39 -6.97 -17.14
CA ASP A 32 -19.45 -8.08 -16.99
C ASP A 32 -18.01 -7.60 -16.69
N LEU A 33 -17.71 -6.33 -16.96
CA LEU A 33 -16.41 -5.67 -16.72
C LEU A 33 -16.63 -4.17 -16.48
N ILE A 34 -15.95 -3.62 -15.48
CA ILE A 34 -15.96 -2.18 -15.19
C ILE A 34 -14.62 -1.58 -15.65
N LEU A 35 -14.70 -0.53 -16.47
CA LEU A 35 -13.55 0.24 -16.91
C LEU A 35 -13.56 1.61 -16.23
N MET A 36 -12.47 1.95 -15.52
CA MET A 36 -12.28 3.23 -14.86
C MET A 36 -10.96 3.85 -15.33
N ASP A 37 -11.06 4.99 -15.99
CA ASP A 37 -9.91 5.74 -16.47
C ASP A 37 -9.72 7.00 -15.62
N GLU A 38 -8.65 7.01 -14.81
CA GLU A 38 -8.31 8.06 -13.85
C GLU A 38 -9.51 8.63 -13.06
N PRO A 39 -10.35 7.79 -12.44
CA PRO A 39 -11.65 8.22 -11.93
C PRO A 39 -11.55 9.23 -10.79
N LEU A 40 -10.41 9.34 -10.12
CA LEU A 40 -10.20 10.23 -8.99
C LEU A 40 -9.25 11.40 -9.30
N ALA A 41 -8.77 11.56 -10.55
CA ALA A 41 -7.77 12.57 -10.90
C ALA A 41 -8.22 14.03 -10.60
N ALA A 42 -9.51 14.32 -10.79
CA ALA A 42 -10.09 15.64 -10.55
C ALA A 42 -10.40 15.97 -9.08
N LEU A 43 -10.08 15.09 -8.14
CA LEU A 43 -10.40 15.23 -6.72
C LEU A 43 -9.17 15.63 -5.91
N ASP A 44 -9.39 16.52 -4.93
CA ASP A 44 -8.40 16.81 -3.91
C ASP A 44 -8.21 15.62 -2.96
N TRP A 45 -7.13 15.64 -2.18
CA TRP A 45 -6.74 14.55 -1.29
C TRP A 45 -7.84 14.14 -0.31
N ASN A 46 -8.52 15.12 0.32
CA ASN A 46 -9.58 14.85 1.30
C ASN A 46 -10.75 14.07 0.66
N ARG A 47 -11.17 14.51 -0.53
CA ARG A 47 -12.25 13.85 -1.28
C ARG A 47 -11.86 12.46 -1.78
N LYS A 48 -10.59 12.24 -2.14
CA LYS A 48 -10.09 10.90 -2.45
C LYS A 48 -10.24 9.97 -1.25
N GLN A 49 -9.88 10.42 -0.03
CA GLN A 49 -10.01 9.64 1.19
C GLN A 49 -11.47 9.30 1.56
N GLU A 50 -12.45 10.09 1.11
CA GLU A 50 -13.87 9.73 1.27
C GLU A 50 -14.36 8.65 0.29
N ILE A 51 -13.76 8.58 -0.90
CA ILE A 51 -14.22 7.71 -1.97
C ILE A 51 -13.48 6.37 -1.97
N LEU A 52 -12.19 6.36 -1.67
CA LEU A 52 -11.35 5.16 -1.69
C LEU A 52 -11.92 4.02 -0.84
N PRO A 53 -12.35 4.21 0.42
CA PRO A 53 -12.94 3.15 1.22
C PRO A 53 -14.24 2.57 0.62
N TRP A 54 -14.95 3.39 -0.17
CA TRP A 54 -16.13 2.92 -0.87
C TRP A 54 -15.77 2.08 -2.10
N LEU A 55 -14.69 2.44 -2.83
CA LEU A 55 -14.17 1.64 -3.94
C LEU A 55 -13.56 0.31 -3.44
N GLU A 56 -12.88 0.33 -2.30
CA GLU A 56 -12.38 -0.88 -1.65
C GLU A 56 -13.53 -1.86 -1.33
N ARG A 57 -14.59 -1.37 -0.69
CA ARG A 57 -15.79 -2.20 -0.44
C ARG A 57 -16.43 -2.69 -1.73
N LEU A 58 -16.46 -1.86 -2.76
CA LEU A 58 -17.00 -2.25 -4.07
C LEU A 58 -16.21 -3.40 -4.67
N ARG A 59 -14.87 -3.34 -4.61
CA ARG A 59 -13.97 -4.43 -5.03
C ARG A 59 -14.24 -5.71 -4.25
N ASP A 60 -14.38 -5.60 -2.93
CA ASP A 60 -14.53 -6.77 -2.05
C ASP A 60 -15.93 -7.41 -2.14
N GLU A 61 -16.98 -6.61 -2.38
CA GLU A 61 -18.38 -7.07 -2.44
C GLU A 61 -18.83 -7.51 -3.84
N LEU A 62 -18.19 -6.99 -4.91
CA LEU A 62 -18.59 -7.31 -6.27
C LEU A 62 -17.68 -8.39 -6.88
N SER A 63 -18.32 -9.36 -7.51
CA SER A 63 -17.64 -10.38 -8.34
C SER A 63 -17.32 -9.90 -9.76
N VAL A 64 -17.53 -8.60 -10.07
CA VAL A 64 -17.29 -8.04 -11.39
C VAL A 64 -15.85 -7.55 -11.47
N PRO A 65 -15.04 -8.02 -12.43
CA PRO A 65 -13.69 -7.54 -12.61
C PRO A 65 -13.66 -6.05 -12.97
N MET A 66 -12.65 -5.35 -12.43
CA MET A 66 -12.43 -3.93 -12.69
C MET A 66 -11.07 -3.71 -13.35
N LEU A 67 -11.04 -2.98 -14.44
CA LEU A 67 -9.83 -2.42 -15.02
C LEU A 67 -9.75 -0.94 -14.60
N TYR A 68 -8.73 -0.63 -13.81
CA TYR A 68 -8.57 0.68 -13.20
C TYR A 68 -7.27 1.32 -13.66
N VAL A 69 -7.37 2.39 -14.45
CA VAL A 69 -6.20 3.16 -14.92
C VAL A 69 -5.93 4.28 -13.93
N THR A 70 -4.71 4.35 -13.41
CA THR A 70 -4.26 5.42 -12.50
C THR A 70 -2.75 5.61 -12.56
N HIS A 71 -2.30 6.81 -12.24
CA HIS A 71 -0.90 7.11 -11.96
C HIS A 71 -0.66 7.30 -10.43
N SER A 72 -1.69 7.09 -9.61
CA SER A 72 -1.64 7.22 -8.16
C SER A 72 -1.22 5.93 -7.50
N ALA A 73 -0.04 5.92 -6.89
CA ALA A 73 0.46 4.80 -6.12
C ALA A 73 -0.43 4.43 -4.92
N ASP A 74 -1.13 5.41 -4.33
CA ASP A 74 -2.06 5.20 -3.23
C ASP A 74 -3.32 4.45 -3.69
N GLU A 75 -3.89 4.85 -4.82
CA GLU A 75 -5.05 4.18 -5.42
C GLU A 75 -4.70 2.74 -5.83
N MET A 76 -3.54 2.56 -6.46
CA MET A 76 -3.04 1.24 -6.87
C MET A 76 -2.85 0.31 -5.65
N ALA A 77 -2.18 0.80 -4.58
CA ALA A 77 -1.93 0.02 -3.38
C ALA A 77 -3.22 -0.47 -2.71
N ARG A 78 -4.27 0.35 -2.73
CA ARG A 78 -5.57 0.07 -2.12
C ARG A 78 -6.46 -0.84 -2.96
N LEU A 79 -6.46 -0.64 -4.29
CA LEU A 79 -7.48 -1.21 -5.16
C LEU A 79 -7.00 -2.37 -6.03
N ALA A 80 -5.71 -2.42 -6.39
CA ALA A 80 -5.22 -3.41 -7.33
C ALA A 80 -4.91 -4.76 -6.66
N ASP A 81 -5.22 -5.86 -7.37
CA ASP A 81 -4.72 -7.21 -7.09
C ASP A 81 -3.62 -7.56 -8.09
N GLN A 82 -3.80 -7.13 -9.35
CA GLN A 82 -2.85 -7.28 -10.45
C GLN A 82 -2.50 -5.90 -11.00
N VAL A 83 -1.27 -5.73 -11.44
CA VAL A 83 -0.78 -4.46 -12.00
C VAL A 83 -0.13 -4.69 -13.34
N ILE A 84 -0.41 -3.80 -14.29
CA ILE A 84 0.30 -3.71 -15.57
C ILE A 84 0.87 -2.29 -15.67
N CYS A 85 2.19 -2.18 -15.68
CA CYS A 85 2.89 -0.89 -15.77
C CYS A 85 3.24 -0.57 -17.22
N PHE A 86 2.86 0.63 -17.66
CA PHE A 86 3.18 1.13 -19.00
C PHE A 86 4.18 2.28 -18.94
N GLU A 87 5.20 2.22 -19.78
CA GLU A 87 6.09 3.34 -20.06
C GLU A 87 6.28 3.48 -21.59
N ASN A 88 6.09 4.69 -22.10
CA ASN A 88 6.21 4.98 -23.52
C ASN A 88 5.43 3.99 -24.43
N GLY A 89 4.21 3.61 -23.99
CA GLY A 89 3.34 2.70 -24.72
C GLY A 89 3.76 1.22 -24.70
N ARG A 90 4.70 0.84 -23.84
CA ARG A 90 5.16 -0.56 -23.67
C ARG A 90 4.93 -1.02 -22.25
N ILE A 91 4.59 -2.30 -22.10
CA ILE A 91 4.55 -2.96 -20.79
C ILE A 91 5.98 -3.11 -20.29
N VAL A 92 6.25 -2.61 -19.09
CA VAL A 92 7.57 -2.67 -18.42
C VAL A 92 7.58 -3.53 -17.17
N ALA A 93 6.41 -3.81 -16.61
CA ALA A 93 6.20 -4.78 -15.54
C ALA A 93 4.73 -5.21 -15.53
N GLU A 94 4.46 -6.45 -15.16
CA GLU A 94 3.11 -6.99 -14.96
C GLU A 94 3.13 -8.11 -13.93
N GLY A 95 2.07 -8.27 -13.16
CA GLY A 95 1.94 -9.33 -12.17
C GLY A 95 1.13 -8.93 -10.93
N PRO A 96 1.15 -9.77 -9.89
CA PRO A 96 0.57 -9.44 -8.60
C PRO A 96 1.13 -8.13 -8.03
N LEU A 97 0.26 -7.32 -7.42
CA LEU A 97 0.64 -6.03 -6.86
C LEU A 97 1.88 -6.13 -5.98
N GLU A 98 1.91 -7.10 -5.07
CA GLU A 98 2.99 -7.28 -4.09
C GLU A 98 4.35 -7.52 -4.76
N GLU A 99 4.39 -8.29 -5.86
CA GLU A 99 5.60 -8.58 -6.61
C GLU A 99 6.09 -7.36 -7.41
N VAL A 100 5.18 -6.73 -8.14
CA VAL A 100 5.50 -5.55 -8.95
C VAL A 100 6.03 -4.40 -8.09
N LEU A 101 5.46 -4.20 -6.90
CA LEU A 101 5.92 -3.15 -5.98
C LEU A 101 7.31 -3.40 -5.40
N LEU A 102 7.72 -4.66 -5.23
CA LEU A 102 9.07 -5.01 -4.77
C LEU A 102 10.12 -4.74 -5.84
N GLU A 103 9.79 -4.98 -7.10
CA GLU A 103 10.73 -4.84 -8.22
C GLU A 103 10.79 -3.42 -8.74
N ARG A 104 9.66 -2.77 -8.87
CA ARG A 104 9.56 -1.45 -9.48
C ARG A 104 8.37 -0.67 -8.92
N TRP A 105 8.64 0.52 -8.39
CA TRP A 105 7.58 1.44 -8.00
C TRP A 105 7.23 2.36 -9.17
N PRO A 106 6.02 2.24 -9.76
CA PRO A 106 5.63 3.11 -10.88
C PRO A 106 5.42 4.56 -10.43
N GLY A 107 5.98 5.50 -11.18
CA GLY A 107 5.54 6.90 -11.21
C GLY A 107 6.08 7.86 -10.15
N GLN A 108 6.80 7.45 -9.10
CA GLN A 108 7.24 8.36 -8.02
C GLN A 108 8.73 8.31 -7.66
N GLY A 109 9.55 7.65 -8.46
CA GLY A 109 10.96 7.43 -8.09
C GLY A 109 11.08 6.66 -6.77
N GLU A 110 12.29 6.51 -6.24
CA GLU A 110 12.54 5.74 -5.03
C GLU A 110 11.91 6.33 -3.75
N GLN A 111 11.53 7.62 -3.75
CA GLN A 111 10.99 8.29 -2.56
C GLN A 111 9.59 7.79 -2.16
N GLY A 112 8.81 7.30 -3.11
CA GLY A 112 7.47 6.76 -2.88
C GLY A 112 7.41 5.24 -2.73
N SER A 113 8.54 4.53 -2.86
CA SER A 113 8.58 3.07 -2.78
C SER A 113 7.94 2.55 -1.50
N SER A 114 7.03 1.60 -1.66
CA SER A 114 6.38 0.92 -0.54
C SER A 114 6.10 -0.53 -0.90
N VAL A 115 5.82 -1.34 0.09
CA VAL A 115 5.25 -2.67 -0.09
C VAL A 115 3.82 -2.68 0.41
N VAL A 116 3.03 -3.55 -0.16
CA VAL A 116 1.71 -3.92 0.36
C VAL A 116 1.80 -5.37 0.79
N LEU A 117 1.35 -5.67 2.00
CA LEU A 117 1.30 -7.02 2.55
C LEU A 117 -0.16 -7.37 2.84
N SER A 118 -0.59 -8.52 2.36
CA SER A 118 -1.90 -9.07 2.71
C SER A 118 -1.83 -9.81 4.04
N GLY A 119 -2.76 -9.53 4.94
CA GLY A 119 -2.81 -10.13 6.27
C GLY A 119 -4.21 -10.21 6.83
N VAL A 120 -4.31 -10.59 8.10
CA VAL A 120 -5.55 -10.69 8.86
C VAL A 120 -5.40 -9.94 10.18
N VAL A 121 -6.42 -9.20 10.58
CA VAL A 121 -6.47 -8.57 11.91
C VAL A 121 -6.59 -9.68 12.97
N THR A 122 -5.59 -9.82 13.83
CA THR A 122 -5.54 -10.85 14.87
C THR A 122 -5.89 -10.33 16.26
N GLU A 123 -5.61 -9.05 16.52
CA GLU A 123 -5.88 -8.42 17.81
C GLU A 123 -6.29 -6.96 17.62
N ARG A 124 -7.05 -6.43 18.59
CA ARG A 124 -7.37 -4.99 18.70
C ARG A 124 -7.22 -4.53 20.12
N SER A 125 -6.72 -3.33 20.32
CA SER A 125 -6.60 -2.67 21.60
C SER A 125 -7.34 -1.33 21.58
N GLU A 126 -8.47 -1.26 22.26
CA GLU A 126 -9.18 0.01 22.45
C GLU A 126 -8.36 0.99 23.30
N MET A 127 -7.63 0.49 24.28
CA MET A 127 -6.80 1.30 25.18
C MET A 127 -5.71 2.07 24.43
N TRP A 128 -5.08 1.44 23.43
CA TRP A 128 -3.99 2.03 22.67
C TRP A 128 -4.42 2.54 21.29
N CYS A 129 -5.69 2.33 20.91
CA CYS A 129 -6.21 2.59 19.58
C CYS A 129 -5.34 1.94 18.49
N THR A 130 -4.91 0.69 18.73
CA THR A 130 -4.07 -0.09 17.81
C THR A 130 -4.73 -1.42 17.47
N ALA A 131 -4.30 -1.98 16.33
CA ALA A 131 -4.61 -3.34 15.91
C ALA A 131 -3.32 -4.09 15.60
N VAL A 132 -3.36 -5.42 15.70
CA VAL A 132 -2.29 -6.30 15.20
C VAL A 132 -2.78 -6.95 13.93
N VAL A 133 -1.99 -6.82 12.87
CA VAL A 133 -2.22 -7.51 11.60
C VAL A 133 -1.12 -8.52 11.39
N THR A 134 -1.49 -9.78 11.23
CA THR A 134 -0.56 -10.86 10.92
C THR A 134 -0.50 -11.09 9.42
N ALA A 135 0.69 -10.95 8.85
CA ALA A 135 1.02 -11.24 7.46
C ALA A 135 2.15 -12.27 7.42
N GLY A 136 1.94 -13.42 6.78
CA GLY A 136 2.85 -14.54 6.90
C GLY A 136 3.01 -14.98 8.35
N GLU A 137 4.25 -15.06 8.83
CA GLU A 137 4.59 -15.37 10.23
C GLU A 137 4.87 -14.09 11.06
N THR A 138 4.63 -12.90 10.49
CA THR A 138 4.98 -11.63 11.09
C THR A 138 3.75 -10.87 11.57
N ALA A 139 3.77 -10.40 12.81
CA ALA A 139 2.74 -9.55 13.40
C ALA A 139 3.19 -8.08 13.36
N PHE A 140 2.30 -7.21 12.90
CA PHE A 140 2.52 -5.77 12.83
C PHE A 140 1.51 -5.04 13.73
N GLU A 141 2.00 -4.28 14.70
CA GLU A 141 1.18 -3.35 15.47
C GLU A 141 1.00 -2.05 14.66
N VAL A 142 -0.25 -1.67 14.41
CA VAL A 142 -0.62 -0.55 13.56
C VAL A 142 -1.75 0.27 14.17
N PRO A 143 -1.96 1.54 13.78
CA PRO A 143 -3.16 2.28 14.17
C PRO A 143 -4.43 1.53 13.77
N ASP A 144 -5.42 1.50 14.67
CA ASP A 144 -6.70 0.84 14.41
C ASP A 144 -7.48 1.58 13.31
N ALA A 145 -7.81 0.86 12.23
CA ALA A 145 -8.62 1.35 11.11
C ALA A 145 -10.10 0.91 11.21
N GLY A 146 -10.52 0.37 12.36
CA GLY A 146 -11.90 -0.05 12.60
C GLY A 146 -12.29 -1.41 12.01
N ARG A 147 -11.33 -2.19 11.50
CA ARG A 147 -11.58 -3.56 11.02
C ARG A 147 -11.71 -4.52 12.21
N ASN A 148 -12.57 -5.53 12.09
CA ASN A 148 -12.77 -6.52 13.14
C ASN A 148 -11.67 -7.60 13.13
N VAL A 149 -11.47 -8.25 14.28
CA VAL A 149 -10.61 -9.43 14.36
C VAL A 149 -11.15 -10.52 13.45
N GLY A 150 -10.26 -11.13 12.67
CA GLY A 150 -10.57 -12.12 11.63
C GLY A 150 -10.80 -11.51 10.23
N GLU A 151 -10.94 -10.21 10.10
CA GLU A 151 -11.07 -9.56 8.78
C GLU A 151 -9.73 -9.45 8.07
N ALA A 152 -9.75 -9.62 6.75
CA ALA A 152 -8.61 -9.38 5.89
C ALA A 152 -8.21 -7.91 5.92
N ALA A 153 -6.91 -7.64 5.89
CA ALA A 153 -6.35 -6.30 5.88
C ALA A 153 -5.15 -6.23 4.94
N ARG A 154 -4.98 -5.10 4.27
CA ARG A 154 -3.76 -4.78 3.54
C ARG A 154 -2.94 -3.80 4.36
N LEU A 155 -1.67 -4.12 4.56
CA LEU A 155 -0.70 -3.24 5.21
C LEU A 155 0.17 -2.58 4.16
N ARG A 156 0.26 -1.25 4.20
CA ARG A 156 1.23 -0.51 3.41
C ARG A 156 2.39 -0.07 4.28
N ILE A 157 3.60 -0.36 3.84
CA ILE A 157 4.86 0.01 4.50
C ILE A 157 5.71 0.79 3.52
N LEU A 158 5.99 2.06 3.82
CA LEU A 158 6.87 2.90 3.01
C LEU A 158 8.32 2.56 3.30
N ALA A 159 9.13 2.35 2.27
CA ALA A 159 10.54 1.99 2.41
C ALA A 159 11.35 3.02 3.24
N ARG A 160 10.97 4.29 3.19
CA ARG A 160 11.58 5.36 4.00
C ARG A 160 11.27 5.28 5.50
N ASP A 161 10.21 4.57 5.87
CA ASP A 161 9.78 4.38 7.26
C ASP A 161 10.33 3.08 7.87
N VAL A 162 11.22 2.40 7.13
CA VAL A 162 11.90 1.20 7.57
C VAL A 162 13.38 1.52 7.75
N SER A 163 13.86 1.51 8.98
CA SER A 163 15.27 1.57 9.32
C SER A 163 15.80 0.18 9.68
N VAL A 164 17.13 0.04 9.74
CA VAL A 164 17.78 -1.24 10.05
C VAL A 164 18.80 -1.07 11.18
N ALA A 165 18.98 -2.14 11.98
CA ALA A 165 19.99 -2.22 13.02
C ALA A 165 20.64 -3.61 13.01
N LEU A 166 21.96 -3.71 13.24
CA LEU A 166 22.66 -4.99 13.28
C LEU A 166 22.41 -5.80 14.56
N SER A 167 22.03 -5.14 15.64
CA SER A 167 21.64 -5.76 16.90
C SER A 167 20.19 -5.41 17.23
N GLU A 168 19.56 -6.22 18.06
CA GLU A 168 18.18 -5.96 18.51
C GLU A 168 18.10 -4.61 19.22
N PRO A 169 17.29 -3.67 18.70
CA PRO A 169 17.14 -2.34 19.29
C PRO A 169 16.46 -2.43 20.67
N ARG A 170 16.99 -1.68 21.63
CA ARG A 170 16.40 -1.50 22.96
C ARG A 170 16.00 -0.05 23.17
N ASP A 171 15.06 0.20 24.06
CA ASP A 171 14.62 1.55 24.44
C ASP A 171 14.22 2.41 23.24
N THR A 172 13.49 1.82 22.30
CA THR A 172 12.99 2.46 21.08
C THR A 172 11.47 2.66 21.12
N SER A 173 10.99 3.73 20.50
CA SER A 173 9.56 3.97 20.30
C SER A 173 8.97 3.16 19.13
N ILE A 174 9.81 2.46 18.38
CA ILE A 174 9.38 1.65 17.24
C ILE A 174 8.90 0.30 17.77
N ARG A 175 7.61 0.00 17.55
CA ARG A 175 6.97 -1.22 18.05
C ARG A 175 7.24 -2.43 17.15
N ASN A 176 7.34 -2.21 15.86
CA ASN A 176 7.57 -3.27 14.88
C ASN A 176 9.07 -3.44 14.64
N VAL A 177 9.69 -4.32 15.42
CA VAL A 177 11.11 -4.69 15.30
C VAL A 177 11.15 -6.16 14.88
N LEU A 178 11.64 -6.41 13.67
CA LEU A 178 11.54 -7.72 13.02
C LEU A 178 12.94 -8.25 12.71
N PRO A 179 13.29 -9.47 13.15
CA PRO A 179 14.48 -10.15 12.63
C PRO A 179 14.35 -10.32 11.12
N ALA A 180 15.36 -9.93 10.38
CA ALA A 180 15.33 -9.95 8.93
C ALA A 180 16.69 -10.29 8.31
N VAL A 181 16.65 -10.71 7.04
CA VAL A 181 17.84 -10.97 6.22
C VAL A 181 17.77 -10.10 4.98
N VAL A 182 18.88 -9.48 4.61
CA VAL A 182 18.99 -8.75 3.34
C VAL A 182 19.05 -9.75 2.19
N ILE A 183 18.02 -9.78 1.35
CA ILE A 183 17.94 -10.65 0.17
C ILE A 183 18.22 -9.94 -1.15
N GLY A 184 18.24 -8.61 -1.13
CA GLY A 184 18.55 -7.79 -2.30
C GLY A 184 19.02 -6.40 -1.90
N MET A 185 19.84 -5.82 -2.75
CA MET A 185 20.34 -4.45 -2.57
C MET A 185 20.42 -3.77 -3.94
N ARG A 186 19.78 -2.62 -4.05
CA ARG A 186 19.77 -1.80 -5.28
C ARG A 186 20.22 -0.39 -4.94
N GLY A 187 21.10 0.17 -5.73
CA GLY A 187 21.51 1.57 -5.65
C GLY A 187 22.02 2.02 -6.99
N VAL A 188 21.71 3.24 -7.38
CA VAL A 188 22.25 3.83 -8.60
C VAL A 188 23.55 4.54 -8.24
N GLU A 189 24.55 4.40 -9.10
CA GLU A 189 25.83 5.12 -8.92
C GLU A 189 25.59 6.63 -8.92
N GLY A 190 26.12 7.33 -7.93
CA GLY A 190 25.89 8.76 -7.74
C GLY A 190 24.67 9.12 -6.89
N GLU A 191 23.78 8.19 -6.55
CA GLU A 191 22.68 8.43 -5.60
C GLU A 191 23.13 8.29 -4.13
N SER A 192 22.51 9.09 -3.26
CA SER A 192 22.82 9.11 -1.83
C SER A 192 22.19 7.98 -1.03
N HIS A 193 21.28 7.22 -1.64
CA HIS A 193 20.51 6.17 -0.98
C HIS A 193 20.68 4.82 -1.69
N VAL A 194 20.38 3.76 -0.94
CA VAL A 194 20.27 2.40 -1.43
C VAL A 194 18.95 1.81 -0.94
N MET A 195 18.35 0.98 -1.79
CA MET A 195 17.15 0.22 -1.47
C MET A 195 17.53 -1.20 -1.09
N LEU A 196 17.18 -1.61 0.11
CA LEU A 196 17.33 -2.97 0.59
C LEU A 196 15.99 -3.71 0.41
N THR A 197 16.06 -4.95 -0.03
CA THR A 197 14.96 -5.89 0.07
C THR A 197 15.26 -6.83 1.23
N LEU A 198 14.37 -6.86 2.21
CA LEU A 198 14.50 -7.62 3.44
C LEU A 198 13.49 -8.76 3.45
N GLU A 199 13.91 -9.93 3.88
CA GLU A 199 13.03 -11.06 4.20
C GLU A 199 12.84 -11.12 5.71
N ALA A 200 11.60 -11.06 6.19
CA ALA A 200 11.23 -11.08 7.60
C ALA A 200 9.97 -11.93 7.80
N GLY A 201 10.12 -13.14 8.35
CA GLY A 201 9.00 -14.03 8.70
C GLY A 201 8.03 -14.32 7.55
N GLY A 202 8.54 -14.62 6.37
CA GLY A 202 7.76 -14.88 5.16
C GLY A 202 7.27 -13.62 4.43
N CYS A 203 7.60 -12.42 4.95
CA CYS A 203 7.26 -11.15 4.32
C CYS A 203 8.48 -10.51 3.66
N ARG A 204 8.29 -9.92 2.48
CA ARG A 204 9.31 -9.08 1.85
C ARG A 204 9.02 -7.61 2.11
N ILE A 205 10.01 -6.91 2.68
CA ILE A 205 9.91 -5.50 3.08
C ILE A 205 11.00 -4.71 2.37
N LEU A 206 10.70 -3.48 1.98
CA LEU A 206 11.70 -2.55 1.44
C LEU A 206 12.19 -1.62 2.54
N SER A 207 13.49 -1.35 2.56
CA SER A 207 14.10 -0.33 3.42
C SER A 207 15.00 0.58 2.59
N ARG A 208 14.78 1.89 2.68
CA ARG A 208 15.59 2.89 2.01
C ARG A 208 16.51 3.57 3.02
N ILE A 209 17.80 3.26 2.95
CA ILE A 209 18.82 3.83 3.81
C ILE A 209 19.82 4.64 3.01
N THR A 210 20.63 5.46 3.68
CA THR A 210 21.71 6.17 2.99
C THR A 210 22.83 5.19 2.60
N ARG A 211 23.51 5.47 1.49
CA ARG A 211 24.69 4.68 1.07
C ARG A 211 25.74 4.65 2.17
N ARG A 212 25.98 5.79 2.80
CA ARG A 212 26.90 5.89 3.92
C ARG A 212 26.56 4.94 5.06
N SER A 213 25.27 4.85 5.43
CA SER A 213 24.81 3.90 6.46
C SER A 213 25.05 2.45 6.05
N ALA A 214 24.81 2.12 4.78
CA ALA A 214 25.05 0.77 4.27
C ALA A 214 26.54 0.40 4.36
N ASP A 215 27.43 1.32 3.97
CA ASP A 215 28.88 1.13 3.99
C ASP A 215 29.43 1.05 5.43
N GLU A 216 29.04 1.99 6.30
CA GLU A 216 29.52 2.02 7.72
C GLU A 216 29.03 0.80 8.52
N LEU A 217 27.84 0.27 8.22
CA LEU A 217 27.29 -0.92 8.85
C LEU A 217 27.73 -2.23 8.15
N GLY A 218 28.44 -2.14 7.03
CA GLY A 218 28.88 -3.30 6.27
C GLY A 218 27.72 -4.15 5.74
N ILE A 219 26.61 -3.50 5.35
CA ILE A 219 25.41 -4.20 4.89
C ILE A 219 25.63 -4.76 3.48
N ALA A 220 25.38 -6.05 3.33
CA ALA A 220 25.43 -6.77 2.06
C ALA A 220 24.28 -7.79 2.00
N VAL A 221 24.07 -8.36 0.82
CA VAL A 221 23.13 -9.49 0.66
C VAL A 221 23.57 -10.64 1.57
N GLY A 222 22.66 -11.20 2.33
CA GLY A 222 22.90 -12.21 3.35
C GLY A 222 23.12 -11.66 4.77
N THR A 223 23.27 -10.34 4.95
CA THR A 223 23.39 -9.73 6.28
C THR A 223 22.13 -9.97 7.08
N ARG A 224 22.27 -10.51 8.30
CA ARG A 224 21.20 -10.63 9.29
C ARG A 224 21.14 -9.34 10.10
N LEU A 225 19.94 -8.80 10.27
CA LEU A 225 19.71 -7.52 10.92
C LEU A 225 18.29 -7.46 11.50
N TYR A 226 17.96 -6.37 12.13
CA TYR A 226 16.61 -6.07 12.59
C TYR A 226 16.02 -4.93 11.74
N ALA A 227 14.90 -5.19 11.11
CA ALA A 227 14.09 -4.17 10.44
C ALA A 227 13.21 -3.46 11.47
N GLN A 228 13.29 -2.16 11.53
CA GLN A 228 12.49 -1.31 12.41
C GLN A 228 11.47 -0.57 11.56
N VAL A 229 10.22 -1.03 11.57
CA VAL A 229 9.12 -0.42 10.81
C VAL A 229 8.46 0.64 11.68
N LYS A 230 8.80 1.92 11.43
CA LYS A 230 8.32 3.07 12.20
C LYS A 230 6.83 3.30 12.01
N ALA A 231 6.35 3.15 10.78
CA ALA A 231 4.94 3.30 10.44
C ALA A 231 4.53 2.25 9.42
N ALA A 232 3.46 1.55 9.74
CA ALA A 232 2.69 0.74 8.81
C ALA A 232 1.23 1.17 8.95
N ALA A 233 0.48 1.15 7.87
CA ALA A 233 -0.92 1.55 7.88
C ALA A 233 -1.78 0.49 7.22
N ILE A 234 -2.93 0.21 7.81
CA ILE A 234 -4.01 -0.51 7.14
C ILE A 234 -4.57 0.43 6.06
N ILE A 235 -4.66 -0.08 4.85
CA ILE A 235 -5.21 0.62 3.69
C ILE A 235 -6.39 -0.14 3.12
#